data_90c62c914f76a52ef3a66f7c7db9eb2a
#
_entry.id   90c62c914f76a52ef3a66f7c7db9eb2a
#
_cell.length_a   1.000
_cell.length_b   1.000
_cell.length_c   1.000
_cell.angle_alpha   90.00
_cell.angle_beta   90.00
_cell.angle_gamma   90.00
#
_symmetry.space_group_name_H-M   'P 1'
#
loop_
_entity.id
_entity.type
_entity.pdbx_description
1 polymer ?
#
loop_
_entity_poly.entity_id
_entity_poly.type
_entity_poly.pdbx_seq_one_letter_code
_entity_poly.pdbx_strand_id
1 'polypeptide(L)'
;MSGVLSSARVFYCPMRDTIKNMSIKSTIAAVAASPFLLAGAAFAGPYVNIESNLSYPDGDYSGATTDIHFGYEGTSGEKLAYYVQGGPSINHTESTDDTETELSGKVGGTYAVSTDVALYGEISGQTGEDAAGDDLVNWGGKAGVKFLF
;
A
#
# COMPACT_ATOMS: atom_id res chain seq x y z
N MET A 1 -62.02 38.13 32.76
CA MET A 1 -61.08 37.07 33.17
C MET A 1 -60.48 36.50 31.88
N SER A 2 -59.28 36.91 31.62
CA SER A 2 -58.59 36.70 30.33
C SER A 2 -57.82 35.39 30.39
N GLY A 3 -58.13 34.44 29.49
CA GLY A 3 -57.37 33.20 29.27
C GLY A 3 -56.38 33.38 28.13
N VAL A 4 -55.11 33.36 28.43
CA VAL A 4 -54.01 33.44 27.46
C VAL A 4 -53.74 32.02 26.91
N LEU A 5 -54.04 31.77 25.65
CA LEU A 5 -53.68 30.58 24.94
C LEU A 5 -52.22 30.72 24.46
N SER A 6 -51.31 29.97 25.11
CA SER A 6 -49.93 29.85 24.71
C SER A 6 -49.83 28.92 23.49
N SER A 7 -49.49 29.46 22.35
CA SER A 7 -49.24 28.70 21.12
C SER A 7 -47.83 28.13 21.17
N ALA A 8 -47.72 26.81 21.40
CA ALA A 8 -46.47 26.06 21.29
C ALA A 8 -46.11 25.93 19.78
N ARG A 9 -45.11 26.68 19.30
CA ARG A 9 -44.50 26.47 18.00
C ARG A 9 -43.60 25.26 18.05
N VAL A 10 -44.07 24.20 17.43
CA VAL A 10 -43.22 23.02 17.12
C VAL A 10 -42.23 23.46 16.07
N PHE A 11 -40.96 23.59 16.47
CA PHE A 11 -39.86 23.76 15.54
C PHE A 11 -39.63 22.42 14.82
N TYR A 12 -40.10 22.32 13.59
CA TYR A 12 -39.76 21.26 12.67
C TYR A 12 -38.31 21.52 12.19
N CYS A 13 -37.37 20.75 12.70
CA CYS A 13 -36.02 20.75 12.20
C CYS A 13 -35.99 19.85 10.96
N PRO A 14 -35.76 20.37 9.75
CA PRO A 14 -35.60 19.50 8.61
C PRO A 14 -34.30 18.73 8.78
N MET A 15 -34.41 17.42 8.98
CA MET A 15 -33.31 16.49 8.82
C MET A 15 -32.77 16.65 7.38
N ARG A 16 -31.69 17.37 7.27
CA ARG A 16 -30.91 17.43 6.06
C ARG A 16 -30.22 16.09 5.91
N ASP A 17 -30.76 15.25 5.05
CA ASP A 17 -30.09 14.07 4.56
C ASP A 17 -28.80 14.51 3.88
N THR A 18 -27.73 14.53 4.66
CA THR A 18 -26.38 14.64 4.11
C THR A 18 -26.09 13.31 3.47
N ILE A 19 -26.41 13.21 2.18
CA ILE A 19 -25.84 12.16 1.33
C ILE A 19 -24.33 12.39 1.41
N LYS A 20 -23.68 11.64 2.28
CA LYS A 20 -22.22 11.51 2.26
C LYS A 20 -21.87 10.96 0.89
N ASN A 21 -21.44 11.84 0.01
CA ASN A 21 -20.71 11.44 -1.16
C ASN A 21 -19.55 10.57 -0.65
N MET A 22 -19.65 9.27 -0.86
CA MET A 22 -18.53 8.38 -0.75
C MET A 22 -17.54 8.82 -1.82
N SER A 23 -16.71 9.78 -1.46
CA SER A 23 -15.47 10.02 -2.18
C SER A 23 -14.73 8.70 -2.15
N ILE A 24 -14.56 8.09 -3.30
CA ILE A 24 -13.63 6.99 -3.51
C ILE A 24 -12.27 7.62 -3.22
N LYS A 25 -11.83 7.52 -1.98
CA LYS A 25 -10.49 7.92 -1.58
C LYS A 25 -9.57 6.94 -2.28
N SER A 26 -9.03 7.35 -3.41
CA SER A 26 -7.95 6.64 -4.04
C SER A 26 -6.79 6.66 -3.05
N THR A 27 -6.58 5.55 -2.39
CA THR A 27 -5.37 5.30 -1.62
C THR A 27 -4.23 5.26 -2.64
N ILE A 28 -3.58 6.39 -2.83
CA ILE A 28 -2.32 6.43 -3.55
C ILE A 28 -1.32 5.82 -2.59
N ALA A 29 -1.15 4.50 -2.67
CA ALA A 29 0.00 3.86 -2.08
C ALA A 29 1.22 4.46 -2.79
N ALA A 30 1.95 5.30 -2.10
CA ALA A 30 3.25 5.77 -2.56
C ALA A 30 4.16 4.55 -2.61
N VAL A 31 4.26 3.93 -3.77
CA VAL A 31 5.20 2.84 -4.00
C VAL A 31 6.58 3.48 -4.02
N ALA A 32 7.30 3.36 -2.92
CA ALA A 32 8.70 3.64 -2.90
C ALA A 32 9.38 2.75 -3.96
N ALA A 33 9.88 3.36 -5.00
CA ALA A 33 10.65 2.64 -6.00
C ALA A 33 11.91 2.13 -5.32
N SER A 34 11.97 0.82 -5.11
CA SER A 34 13.15 0.17 -4.57
C SER A 34 14.38 0.58 -5.37
N PRO A 35 15.48 1.00 -4.74
CA PRO A 35 16.68 1.51 -5.41
C PRO A 35 17.49 0.44 -6.17
N PHE A 36 16.88 -0.69 -6.47
CA PHE A 36 17.52 -1.87 -7.06
C PHE A 36 18.18 -1.67 -8.44
N LEU A 37 18.08 -0.49 -9.03
CA LEU A 37 18.46 -0.34 -10.44
C LEU A 37 19.79 0.36 -10.68
N LEU A 38 20.60 0.57 -9.62
CA LEU A 38 21.91 1.21 -9.77
C LEU A 38 23.11 0.30 -9.53
N ALA A 39 22.90 -0.93 -9.09
CA ALA A 39 23.99 -1.90 -9.00
C ALA A 39 24.04 -2.68 -10.30
N GLY A 40 24.96 -2.31 -11.18
CA GLY A 40 25.31 -3.13 -12.32
C GLY A 40 25.64 -4.54 -11.85
N ALA A 41 24.99 -5.53 -12.41
CA ALA A 41 25.34 -6.95 -12.61
C ALA A 41 26.17 -7.72 -11.55
N ALA A 42 26.29 -7.28 -10.30
CA ALA A 42 27.28 -7.84 -9.39
C ALA A 42 26.73 -8.54 -8.12
N PHE A 43 25.45 -8.46 -7.82
CA PHE A 43 24.92 -9.03 -6.58
C PHE A 43 23.72 -9.94 -6.81
N ALA A 44 23.94 -11.09 -7.46
CA ALA A 44 23.01 -12.19 -7.35
C ALA A 44 23.29 -12.88 -6.01
N GLY A 45 22.28 -13.03 -5.16
CA GLY A 45 22.46 -13.67 -3.86
C GLY A 45 21.37 -13.36 -2.84
N PRO A 46 21.55 -13.89 -1.63
CA PRO A 46 20.64 -13.60 -0.52
C PRO A 46 20.84 -12.17 -0.03
N TYR A 47 19.73 -11.52 0.41
CA TYR A 47 19.73 -10.17 0.96
C TYR A 47 18.67 -10.00 2.04
N VAL A 48 18.77 -8.92 2.80
CA VAL A 48 17.72 -8.44 3.71
C VAL A 48 17.27 -7.08 3.21
N ASN A 49 15.96 -6.90 3.10
CA ASN A 49 15.33 -5.62 2.75
C ASN A 49 14.50 -5.13 3.92
N ILE A 50 14.69 -3.88 4.31
CA ILE A 50 13.85 -3.19 5.29
C ILE A 50 13.27 -1.98 4.57
N GLU A 51 11.94 -1.97 4.43
CA GLU A 51 11.21 -0.94 3.68
C GLU A 51 10.08 -0.40 4.55
N SER A 52 9.96 0.92 4.64
CA SER A 52 8.83 1.55 5.32
C SER A 52 8.04 2.40 4.33
N ASN A 53 6.76 2.09 4.22
CA ASN A 53 5.79 2.78 3.39
C ASN A 53 4.85 3.59 4.29
N LEU A 54 4.87 4.91 4.14
CA LEU A 54 4.02 5.82 4.91
C LEU A 54 2.83 6.25 4.06
N SER A 55 1.68 6.38 4.70
CA SER A 55 0.43 6.79 4.06
C SER A 55 -0.01 8.16 4.56
N TYR A 56 -0.27 9.07 3.62
CA TYR A 56 -0.72 10.45 3.88
C TYR A 56 -1.94 10.78 3.01
N PRO A 57 -3.13 10.24 3.29
CA PRO A 57 -4.32 10.65 2.60
C PRO A 57 -4.63 12.12 2.94
N ASP A 58 -4.88 12.93 1.90
CA ASP A 58 -5.20 14.36 2.02
C ASP A 58 -4.10 15.20 2.74
N GLY A 59 -2.87 14.66 2.86
CA GLY A 59 -1.73 15.34 3.47
C GLY A 59 -1.51 15.02 4.96
N ASP A 60 -2.45 14.36 5.60
CA ASP A 60 -2.35 13.95 7.00
C ASP A 60 -1.79 12.52 7.11
N TYR A 61 -0.90 12.30 8.07
CA TYR A 61 -0.39 10.97 8.36
C TYR A 61 -1.53 10.04 8.78
N SER A 62 -1.60 8.85 8.21
CA SER A 62 -2.63 7.86 8.53
C SER A 62 -2.09 6.52 8.97
N GLY A 63 -0.81 6.26 8.74
CA GLY A 63 -0.18 5.02 9.16
C GLY A 63 1.09 4.70 8.37
N ALA A 64 1.73 3.62 8.77
CA ALA A 64 2.94 3.11 8.14
C ALA A 64 2.93 1.58 8.09
N THR A 65 3.47 1.04 7.02
CA THR A 65 3.79 -0.39 6.90
C THR A 65 5.29 -0.54 6.81
N THR A 66 5.89 -1.32 7.72
CA THR A 66 7.32 -1.62 7.70
C THR A 66 7.52 -3.10 7.43
N ASP A 67 8.07 -3.41 6.27
CA ASP A 67 8.43 -4.76 5.83
C ASP A 67 9.88 -5.07 6.21
N ILE A 68 10.11 -6.25 6.78
CA ILE A 68 11.45 -6.80 7.03
C ILE A 68 11.53 -8.12 6.27
N HIS A 69 12.09 -8.09 5.07
CA HIS A 69 12.12 -9.22 4.17
C HIS A 69 13.51 -9.83 4.05
N PHE A 70 13.52 -11.15 4.05
CA PHE A 70 14.66 -11.94 3.56
C PHE A 70 14.37 -12.31 2.12
N GLY A 71 15.34 -12.09 1.25
CA GLY A 71 15.16 -12.30 -0.16
C GLY A 71 16.37 -12.92 -0.83
N TYR A 72 16.12 -13.31 -2.06
CA TYR A 72 17.14 -13.73 -3.01
C TYR A 72 16.92 -13.00 -4.33
N GLU A 73 17.97 -12.45 -4.88
CA GLU A 73 17.97 -11.89 -6.22
C GLU A 73 18.93 -12.64 -7.13
N GLY A 74 18.62 -12.62 -8.41
CA GLY A 74 19.41 -13.30 -9.39
C GLY A 74 19.24 -12.69 -10.79
N THR A 75 20.09 -13.14 -11.68
CA THR A 75 20.01 -12.82 -13.10
C THR A 75 19.90 -14.09 -13.93
N SER A 76 19.18 -14.01 -15.03
CA SER A 76 19.11 -15.07 -16.03
C SER A 76 19.53 -14.51 -17.38
N GLY A 77 20.73 -14.88 -17.80
CA GLY A 77 21.41 -14.25 -18.92
C GLY A 77 21.76 -12.79 -18.63
N GLU A 78 21.89 -11.99 -19.70
CA GLU A 78 22.30 -10.59 -19.61
C GLU A 78 21.11 -9.62 -19.49
N LYS A 79 19.87 -10.12 -19.64
CA LYS A 79 18.69 -9.28 -19.83
C LYS A 79 17.65 -9.39 -18.72
N LEU A 80 17.63 -10.48 -17.97
CA LEU A 80 16.62 -10.71 -16.94
C LEU A 80 17.25 -10.66 -15.56
N ALA A 81 16.81 -9.73 -14.75
CA ALA A 81 17.03 -9.71 -13.31
C ALA A 81 15.71 -10.07 -12.61
N TYR A 82 15.77 -10.86 -11.54
CA TYR A 82 14.59 -11.23 -10.75
C TYR A 82 14.93 -11.27 -9.27
N TYR A 83 13.88 -11.16 -8.46
CA TYR A 83 13.98 -11.31 -7.01
C TYR A 83 12.74 -11.98 -6.44
N VAL A 84 12.93 -12.60 -5.29
CA VAL A 84 11.87 -13.09 -4.41
C VAL A 84 12.22 -12.72 -2.99
N GLN A 85 11.26 -12.19 -2.25
CA GLN A 85 11.47 -11.81 -0.86
C GLN A 85 10.22 -12.01 -0.04
N GLY A 86 10.37 -12.21 1.28
CA GLY A 86 9.26 -12.32 2.20
C GLY A 86 9.71 -12.27 3.66
N GLY A 87 8.76 -11.96 4.53
CA GLY A 87 9.00 -11.85 5.95
C GLY A 87 7.89 -11.08 6.68
N PRO A 88 8.14 -10.70 7.94
CA PRO A 88 7.17 -9.93 8.71
C PRO A 88 6.95 -8.53 8.15
N SER A 89 5.69 -8.10 8.24
CA SER A 89 5.19 -6.78 7.89
C SER A 89 4.51 -6.19 9.12
N ILE A 90 4.97 -5.05 9.57
CA ILE A 90 4.45 -4.34 10.74
C ILE A 90 3.61 -3.18 10.23
N ASN A 91 2.30 -3.24 10.47
CA ASN A 91 1.33 -2.23 10.07
C ASN A 91 0.94 -1.39 11.29
N HIS A 92 1.16 -0.10 11.22
CA HIS A 92 0.71 0.86 12.22
C HIS A 92 -0.38 1.75 11.62
N THR A 93 -1.51 1.85 12.33
CA THR A 93 -2.65 2.69 11.93
C THR A 93 -2.86 3.80 12.97
N GLU A 94 -2.67 5.05 12.55
CA GLU A 94 -2.78 6.24 13.41
C GLU A 94 -4.18 6.40 14.04
N SER A 95 -5.24 6.14 13.29
CA SER A 95 -6.61 6.38 13.75
C SER A 95 -7.05 5.52 14.93
N THR A 96 -6.44 4.35 15.10
CA THR A 96 -6.74 3.39 16.19
C THR A 96 -5.58 3.25 17.17
N ASP A 97 -4.41 3.86 16.85
CA ASP A 97 -3.14 3.67 17.56
C ASP A 97 -2.81 2.16 17.70
N ASP A 98 -3.13 1.41 16.66
CA ASP A 98 -2.98 -0.05 16.64
C ASP A 98 -1.80 -0.47 15.78
N THR A 99 -1.15 -1.56 16.18
CA THR A 99 -0.01 -2.12 15.47
C THR A 99 -0.18 -3.63 15.31
N GLU A 100 -0.28 -4.05 14.06
CA GLU A 100 -0.46 -5.45 13.69
C GLU A 100 0.80 -5.98 13.01
N THR A 101 1.08 -7.26 13.19
CA THR A 101 2.19 -7.94 12.53
C THR A 101 1.64 -9.05 11.65
N GLU A 102 1.91 -8.94 10.37
CA GLU A 102 1.47 -9.84 9.32
C GLU A 102 2.66 -10.46 8.59
N LEU A 103 2.41 -11.36 7.67
CA LEU A 103 3.41 -11.87 6.74
C LEU A 103 3.19 -11.25 5.37
N SER A 104 4.27 -10.78 4.75
CA SER A 104 4.23 -10.29 3.39
C SER A 104 5.32 -10.92 2.52
N GLY A 105 5.11 -10.86 1.21
CA GLY A 105 6.07 -11.35 0.25
C GLY A 105 5.90 -10.68 -1.11
N LYS A 106 7.01 -10.60 -1.83
CA LYS A 106 7.08 -9.96 -3.16
C LYS A 106 7.92 -10.83 -4.09
N VAL A 107 7.48 -10.94 -5.32
CA VAL A 107 8.27 -11.52 -6.42
C VAL A 107 8.22 -10.56 -7.60
N GLY A 108 9.37 -10.28 -8.16
CA GLY A 108 9.46 -9.33 -9.26
C GLY A 108 10.64 -9.56 -10.17
N GLY A 109 10.66 -8.82 -11.26
CA GLY A 109 11.77 -8.87 -12.20
C GLY A 109 11.79 -7.70 -13.15
N THR A 110 12.94 -7.56 -13.79
CA THR A 110 13.20 -6.54 -14.80
C THR A 110 13.81 -7.21 -16.01
N TYR A 111 13.26 -6.92 -17.18
CA TYR A 111 13.77 -7.41 -18.46
C TYR A 111 14.28 -6.26 -19.31
N ALA A 112 15.57 -6.27 -19.64
CA ALA A 112 16.19 -5.29 -20.52
C ALA A 112 15.81 -5.59 -21.99
N VAL A 113 14.97 -4.74 -22.56
CA VAL A 113 14.59 -4.82 -23.98
C VAL A 113 15.73 -4.32 -24.86
N SER A 114 16.35 -3.22 -24.44
CA SER A 114 17.53 -2.61 -25.05
C SER A 114 18.45 -2.00 -23.99
N THR A 115 19.52 -1.34 -24.38
CA THR A 115 20.39 -0.57 -23.46
C THR A 115 19.66 0.53 -22.73
N ASP A 116 18.62 1.08 -23.35
CA ASP A 116 17.93 2.28 -22.88
C ASP A 116 16.49 2.01 -22.43
N VAL A 117 15.99 0.77 -22.56
CA VAL A 117 14.61 0.41 -22.23
C VAL A 117 14.55 -0.90 -21.45
N ALA A 118 13.87 -0.87 -20.31
CA ALA A 118 13.59 -2.05 -19.51
C ALA A 118 12.11 -2.13 -19.14
N LEU A 119 11.57 -3.34 -19.13
CA LEU A 119 10.26 -3.66 -18.58
C LEU A 119 10.43 -4.21 -17.17
N TYR A 120 9.54 -3.85 -16.25
CA TYR A 120 9.54 -4.44 -14.92
C TYR A 120 8.15 -4.85 -14.49
N GLY A 121 8.07 -5.82 -13.60
CA GLY A 121 6.85 -6.26 -12.98
C GLY A 121 7.10 -6.84 -11.60
N GLU A 122 6.10 -6.73 -10.72
CA GLU A 122 6.11 -7.28 -9.37
C GLU A 122 4.71 -7.74 -8.99
N ILE A 123 4.63 -8.84 -8.27
CA ILE A 123 3.44 -9.30 -7.58
C ILE A 123 3.78 -9.37 -6.10
N SER A 124 2.88 -8.87 -5.25
CA SER A 124 3.01 -8.91 -3.79
C SER A 124 1.78 -9.54 -3.17
N GLY A 125 1.95 -10.15 -2.01
CA GLY A 125 0.89 -10.67 -1.16
C GLY A 125 1.18 -10.35 0.29
N GLN A 126 0.14 -10.06 1.07
CA GLN A 126 0.22 -9.81 2.50
C GLN A 126 -0.95 -10.50 3.18
N THR A 127 -0.69 -11.24 4.26
CA THR A 127 -1.76 -11.80 5.09
C THR A 127 -2.51 -10.67 5.80
N GLY A 128 -3.72 -10.95 6.25
CA GLY A 128 -4.54 -10.04 7.02
C GLY A 128 -5.80 -10.76 7.46
N GLU A 129 -6.64 -10.05 8.19
CA GLU A 129 -7.96 -10.54 8.59
C GLU A 129 -9.04 -9.66 7.97
N ASP A 130 -10.18 -10.27 7.67
CA ASP A 130 -11.35 -9.50 7.23
C ASP A 130 -12.16 -8.98 8.45
N ALA A 131 -13.23 -8.25 8.18
CA ALA A 131 -14.11 -7.71 9.23
C ALA A 131 -14.85 -8.79 10.05
N ALA A 132 -14.85 -10.03 9.60
CA ALA A 132 -15.42 -11.18 10.31
C ALA A 132 -14.36 -11.94 11.13
N GLY A 133 -13.07 -11.58 10.99
CA GLY A 133 -11.94 -12.24 11.64
C GLY A 133 -11.45 -13.48 10.87
N ASP A 134 -11.81 -13.60 9.61
CA ASP A 134 -11.33 -14.68 8.75
C ASP A 134 -10.00 -14.29 8.08
N ASP A 135 -9.05 -15.22 8.05
CA ASP A 135 -7.76 -15.03 7.40
C ASP A 135 -7.92 -14.79 5.90
N LEU A 136 -7.26 -13.75 5.40
CA LEU A 136 -7.21 -13.46 3.97
C LEU A 136 -5.79 -13.12 3.51
N VAL A 137 -5.60 -13.09 2.20
CA VAL A 137 -4.38 -12.58 1.57
C VAL A 137 -4.71 -11.45 0.63
N ASN A 138 -4.17 -10.30 0.92
CA ASN A 138 -4.27 -9.12 0.06
C ASN A 138 -3.20 -9.20 -1.03
N TRP A 139 -3.62 -9.15 -2.28
CA TRP A 139 -2.72 -9.22 -3.42
C TRP A 139 -2.52 -7.84 -4.04
N GLY A 140 -1.29 -7.56 -4.43
CA GLY A 140 -0.91 -6.36 -5.16
C GLY A 140 -0.07 -6.69 -6.38
N GLY A 141 0.02 -5.75 -7.29
CA GLY A 141 0.89 -5.91 -8.46
C GLY A 141 1.25 -4.57 -9.08
N LYS A 142 2.43 -4.49 -9.64
CA LYS A 142 2.87 -3.33 -10.43
C LYS A 142 3.60 -3.79 -11.69
N ALA A 143 3.48 -3.02 -12.75
CA ALA A 143 4.23 -3.22 -13.97
C ALA A 143 4.53 -1.86 -14.60
N GLY A 144 5.65 -1.76 -15.29
CA GLY A 144 6.03 -0.51 -15.93
C GLY A 144 7.16 -0.65 -16.91
N VAL A 145 7.45 0.47 -17.55
CA VAL A 145 8.56 0.63 -18.49
C VAL A 145 9.50 1.69 -17.92
N LYS A 146 10.79 1.40 -17.96
CA LYS A 146 11.84 2.32 -17.55
C LYS A 146 12.66 2.71 -18.77
N PHE A 147 12.85 4.00 -18.94
CA PHE A 147 13.76 4.57 -19.94
C PHE A 147 15.02 5.06 -19.22
N LEU A 148 16.19 4.68 -19.77
CA LEU A 148 17.52 5.05 -19.29
C LEU A 148 18.10 6.06 -20.29
N PHE A 149 18.75 7.14 -19.80
CA PHE A 149 19.31 8.22 -20.62
C PHE A 149 20.78 8.39 -20.31
#